data_1a01b8af394ff2af2980ba499c7718ec
#
_entry.id   1a01b8af394ff2af2980ba499c7718ec
#
_cell.length_a   1.000
_cell.length_b   1.000
_cell.length_c   1.000
_cell.angle_alpha   90.00
_cell.angle_beta   90.00
_cell.angle_gamma   90.00
#
_symmetry.space_group_name_H-M   'P 1'
#
loop_
_entity.id
_entity.type
_entity.pdbx_description
1 polymer ?
#
loop_
_entity_poly.entity_id
_entity_poly.type
_entity_poly.pdbx_seq_one_letter_code
_entity_poly.pdbx_strand_id
1 'polypeptide(L)' 'MPDSGHEYVQSLLLAAEHRTKTHYERLGQAFFNVLVSEHPEIANAIVATEFDPYYSKEVNNSITEKVARLYDGAKD' A
#
# COMPACT_ATOMS: atom_id res chain seq x y z
N MET A 1 5.38 -3.22 15.54
CA MET A 1 5.48 -3.78 14.17
C MET A 1 4.28 -4.64 13.87
N PRO A 2 3.69 -4.51 12.68
CA PRO A 2 2.58 -5.41 12.31
C PRO A 2 3.04 -6.87 12.23
N ASP A 3 2.25 -7.78 12.76
CA ASP A 3 2.58 -9.20 12.76
C ASP A 3 2.11 -9.92 11.50
N SER A 4 1.16 -9.32 10.78
CA SER A 4 0.62 -9.94 9.58
C SER A 4 0.46 -8.92 8.48
N GLY A 5 0.31 -9.40 7.24
CA GLY A 5 0.08 -8.54 6.10
C GLY A 5 -1.19 -7.73 6.22
N HIS A 6 -2.25 -8.32 6.80
CA HIS A 6 -3.50 -7.60 6.99
C HIS A 6 -3.34 -6.44 7.98
N GLU A 7 -2.62 -6.67 9.06
CA GLU A 7 -2.33 -5.60 10.02
C GLU A 7 -1.47 -4.51 9.39
N TYR A 8 -0.48 -4.91 8.60
CA TYR A 8 0.37 -3.97 7.90
C TYR A 8 -0.45 -3.10 6.95
N VAL A 9 -1.35 -3.71 6.18
CA VAL A 9 -2.17 -2.97 5.23
C VAL A 9 -3.08 -1.96 5.93
N GLN A 10 -3.63 -2.31 7.09
CA GLN A 10 -4.45 -1.36 7.85
C GLN A 10 -3.62 -0.17 8.31
N SER A 11 -2.42 -0.42 8.81
CA SER A 11 -1.50 0.64 9.19
C SER A 11 -1.15 1.52 7.98
N LEU A 12 -0.91 0.88 6.84
CA LEU A 12 -0.59 1.56 5.60
C LEU A 12 -1.74 2.45 5.13
N LEU A 13 -2.98 1.96 5.23
CA LEU A 13 -4.15 2.74 4.85
C LEU A 13 -4.32 3.97 5.75
N LEU A 14 -4.09 3.84 7.05
CA LEU A 14 -4.16 4.96 7.97
C LEU A 14 -3.12 6.03 7.63
N ALA A 15 -1.90 5.60 7.34
CA ALA A 15 -0.84 6.51 6.93
C ALA A 15 -1.18 7.21 5.62
N ALA A 16 -1.77 6.45 4.68
CA ALA A 16 -2.17 7.00 3.39
C ALA A 16 -3.28 8.02 3.54
N GLU A 17 -4.26 7.75 4.40
CA GLU A 17 -5.35 8.71 4.66
C GLU A 17 -4.81 10.01 5.23
N HIS A 18 -3.87 9.92 6.16
CA HIS A 18 -3.25 11.12 6.72
C HIS A 18 -2.52 11.90 5.62
N ARG A 19 -1.81 11.18 4.76
CA ARG A 19 -1.06 11.81 3.67
C ARG A 19 -1.96 12.51 2.67
N THR A 20 -3.16 11.99 2.41
CA THR A 20 -4.11 12.67 1.50
C THR A 20 -4.47 14.06 2.02
N LYS A 21 -4.53 14.22 3.34
CA LYS A 21 -4.89 15.49 3.95
C LYS A 21 -3.75 16.49 3.95
N THR A 22 -2.51 16.02 4.05
CA THR A 22 -1.34 16.88 4.15
C THR A 22 -0.69 17.16 2.80
N HIS A 23 -0.85 16.27 1.83
CA HIS A 23 -0.19 16.37 0.53
C HIS A 23 -1.16 16.49 -0.64
N TYR A 24 -2.46 16.48 -0.37
CA TYR A 24 -3.52 16.60 -1.40
C TYR A 24 -3.42 15.51 -2.47
N GLU A 25 -2.98 14.32 -2.08
CA GLU A 25 -2.88 13.18 -2.99
C GLU A 25 -4.17 12.35 -2.94
N ARG A 26 -4.45 11.62 -4.05
CA ARG A 26 -5.50 10.61 -4.04
C ARG A 26 -5.09 9.49 -3.10
N LEU A 27 -6.07 8.77 -2.55
CA LEU A 27 -5.77 7.69 -1.61
C LEU A 27 -4.85 6.64 -2.22
N GLY A 28 -5.11 6.23 -3.46
CA GLY A 28 -4.26 5.25 -4.14
C GLY A 28 -2.82 5.74 -4.31
N GLN A 29 -2.65 7.00 -4.68
CA GLN A 29 -1.34 7.61 -4.82
C GLN A 29 -0.61 7.65 -3.47
N ALA A 30 -1.31 8.09 -2.42
CA ALA A 30 -0.74 8.16 -1.08
C ALA A 30 -0.35 6.78 -0.57
N PHE A 31 -1.22 5.79 -0.78
CA PHE A 31 -0.96 4.40 -0.41
C PHE A 31 0.33 3.90 -1.07
N PHE A 32 0.45 4.12 -2.37
CA PHE A 32 1.63 3.68 -3.11
C PHE A 32 2.90 4.41 -2.63
N ASN A 33 2.81 5.71 -2.40
CA ASN A 33 3.97 6.51 -1.96
C ASN A 33 4.46 6.06 -0.59
N VAL A 34 3.56 5.77 0.35
CA VAL A 34 3.97 5.26 1.67
C VAL A 34 4.60 3.87 1.51
N LEU A 35 4.01 3.02 0.66
CA LEU A 35 4.53 1.68 0.41
C LEU A 35 5.95 1.74 -0.17
N VAL A 36 6.19 2.61 -1.14
CA VAL A 36 7.52 2.78 -1.73
C VAL A 36 8.53 3.18 -0.65
N SER A 37 8.14 4.07 0.24
CA SER A 37 9.00 4.55 1.29
C SER A 37 9.36 3.45 2.29
N GLU A 38 8.40 2.59 2.62
CA GLU A 38 8.59 1.56 3.66
C GLU A 38 9.09 0.23 3.12
N HIS A 39 8.56 -0.18 1.97
CA HIS A 39 8.85 -1.48 1.38
C HIS A 39 8.95 -1.36 -0.14
N PRO A 40 10.05 -0.79 -0.65
CA PRO A 40 10.19 -0.59 -2.10
C PRO A 40 10.11 -1.89 -2.89
N GLU A 41 10.52 -3.02 -2.32
CA GLU A 41 10.45 -4.31 -2.99
C GLU A 41 9.00 -4.74 -3.24
N ILE A 42 8.10 -4.45 -2.28
CA ILE A 42 6.68 -4.74 -2.45
C ILE A 42 6.08 -3.80 -3.50
N ALA A 43 6.43 -2.53 -3.42
CA ALA A 43 5.95 -1.55 -4.40
C ALA A 43 6.39 -1.93 -5.81
N ASN A 44 7.63 -2.38 -5.98
CA ASN A 44 8.12 -2.81 -7.29
C ASN A 44 7.36 -4.02 -7.83
N ALA A 45 6.88 -4.88 -6.94
CA ALA A 45 6.13 -6.06 -7.35
C ALA A 45 4.75 -5.72 -7.92
N ILE A 46 4.19 -4.57 -7.56
CA ILE A 46 2.84 -4.18 -8.01
C ILE A 46 2.83 -3.02 -8.99
N VAL A 47 3.93 -2.28 -9.13
CA VAL A 47 3.96 -1.11 -10.00
C VAL A 47 3.69 -1.51 -11.45
N ALA A 48 2.85 -0.73 -12.13
CA ALA A 48 2.45 -0.94 -13.51
C ALA A 48 1.73 -2.28 -13.76
N THR A 49 1.19 -2.89 -12.70
CA THR A 49 0.35 -4.08 -12.81
C THR A 49 -1.10 -3.68 -12.48
N GLU A 50 -2.01 -4.65 -12.56
CA GLU A 50 -3.42 -4.40 -12.20
C GLU A 50 -3.57 -4.07 -10.71
N PHE A 51 -2.54 -4.30 -9.89
CA PHE A 51 -2.57 -4.01 -8.46
C PHE A 51 -1.94 -2.65 -8.12
N ASP A 52 -1.54 -1.88 -9.12
CA ASP A 52 -0.92 -0.57 -8.89
C ASP A 52 -2.01 0.48 -8.61
N PRO A 53 -2.08 1.05 -7.40
CA PRO A 53 -3.14 1.99 -7.07
C PRO A 53 -2.78 3.45 -7.37
N TYR A 54 -1.61 3.72 -7.94
CA TYR A 54 -1.06 5.08 -8.01
C TYR A 54 -2.04 6.11 -8.56
N TYR A 55 -2.78 5.74 -9.62
CA TYR A 55 -3.72 6.65 -10.28
C TYR A 55 -5.15 6.49 -9.78
N SER A 56 -5.38 5.68 -8.74
CA SER A 56 -6.71 5.38 -8.24
C SER A 56 -7.10 6.31 -7.11
N LYS A 57 -8.40 6.62 -7.03
CA LYS A 57 -8.97 7.36 -5.91
C LYS A 57 -9.16 6.49 -4.68
N GLU A 58 -9.19 5.18 -4.87
CA GLU A 58 -9.47 4.20 -3.84
C GLU A 58 -8.46 3.07 -3.92
N VAL A 59 -8.34 2.33 -2.81
CA VAL A 59 -7.55 1.11 -2.76
C VAL A 59 -8.52 -0.05 -2.55
N ASN A 60 -8.72 -0.86 -3.59
CA ASN A 60 -9.70 -1.94 -3.52
C ASN A 60 -9.13 -3.17 -2.80
N ASN A 61 -10.02 -4.15 -2.55
CA ASN A 61 -9.63 -5.36 -1.82
C ASN A 61 -8.58 -6.20 -2.54
N SER A 62 -8.61 -6.23 -3.86
CA SER A 62 -7.61 -6.97 -4.64
C SER A 62 -6.21 -6.43 -4.37
N ILE A 63 -6.08 -5.11 -4.32
CA ILE A 63 -4.80 -4.46 -4.06
C ILE A 63 -4.34 -4.73 -2.63
N THR A 64 -5.23 -4.55 -1.65
CA THR A 64 -4.85 -4.76 -0.25
C THR A 64 -4.48 -6.21 0.02
N GLU A 65 -5.20 -7.16 -0.57
CA GLU A 65 -4.88 -8.59 -0.43
C GLU A 65 -3.52 -8.91 -1.05
N LYS A 66 -3.22 -8.35 -2.22
CA LYS A 66 -1.93 -8.58 -2.87
C LYS A 66 -0.79 -8.06 -2.00
N VAL A 67 -0.93 -6.84 -1.49
CA VAL A 67 0.10 -6.25 -0.63
C VAL A 67 0.25 -7.05 0.65
N ALA A 68 -0.85 -7.49 1.25
CA ALA A 68 -0.80 -8.30 2.47
C ALA A 68 -0.03 -9.60 2.24
N ARG A 69 -0.28 -10.27 1.12
CA ARG A 69 0.42 -11.53 0.79
C ARG A 69 1.91 -11.29 0.55
N LEU A 70 2.23 -10.21 -0.15
CA LEU A 70 3.64 -9.89 -0.40
C LEU A 70 4.37 -9.57 0.90
N TYR A 71 3.70 -8.86 1.79
CA TYR A 71 4.29 -8.57 3.11
C TYR A 71 4.55 -9.85 3.90
N ASP A 72 3.56 -10.75 3.94
CA ASP A 72 3.71 -12.01 4.66
C ASP A 72 4.83 -12.86 4.06
N GLY A 73 4.94 -12.89 2.74
CA GLY A 73 6.01 -13.61 2.06
C GLY A 73 7.39 -13.02 2.33
N ALA A 74 7.47 -11.70 2.40
CA ALA A 74 8.74 -11.00 2.64
C ALA A 74 9.24 -11.13 4.07
N LYS A 75 8.35 -11.45 5.01
CA LYS A 75 8.71 -11.66 6.42
C LYS A 75 9.58 -12.88 6.62
N ASP A 76 9.40 -13.87 5.78
CA ASP A 76 10.15 -15.11 5.90
C ASP A 76 11.54 -14.95 5.28
#